data_c2556a867e2f00f0ff91aba3a0539cfc
#
_entry.id   c2556a867e2f00f0ff91aba3a0539cfc
#
_cell.length_a   1.000
_cell.length_b   1.000
_cell.length_c   1.000
_cell.angle_alpha   90.00
_cell.angle_beta   90.00
_cell.angle_gamma   90.00
#
_symmetry.space_group_name_H-M   'P 1'
#
loop_
_entity.id
_entity.type
_entity.pdbx_description
1 polymer ?
#
loop_
_entity_poly.entity_id
_entity_poly.type
_entity_poly.pdbx_seq_one_letter_code
_entity_poly.pdbx_strand_id
1 'polypeptide(L)'
;MNALIADSGSTKTHWALVGEDGEVENFSTSGINPVHMSVEEIRAIVASLNLGRDSAKMGVSFYGAGCAQPFSKKVEEALKGEFPDADVFVGSDMLGAARALFGNGEGIACILGTGSNSCLYDGREIVNNIPPLGYILGDDGSGAVLGRMFFNAKFKGFLPEGIREAYLKEEQLTHADVIDRVYRQPQANRFLASTSHFISRHLNVPELRALVEENFRGFLLRNVLRYGRRDVPVGFVGSIAWVYRDILESVASEFKINIAKIVQSPIELLVKQ
;
A
#
# COMPACT_ATOMS: atom_id res chain seq x y z
N MET A 1 -1.63 -7.39 28.16
CA MET A 1 -2.93 -7.60 27.44
C MET A 1 -2.58 -7.94 26.01
N ASN A 2 -3.15 -9.00 25.49
CA ASN A 2 -2.92 -9.39 24.08
C ASN A 2 -3.44 -8.30 23.14
N ALA A 3 -2.77 -8.10 22.01
CA ALA A 3 -3.19 -7.17 20.98
C ALA A 3 -3.22 -7.85 19.60
N LEU A 4 -4.30 -7.68 18.86
CA LEU A 4 -4.41 -8.10 17.46
C LEU A 4 -4.33 -6.85 16.57
N ILE A 5 -3.33 -6.81 15.71
CA ILE A 5 -3.09 -5.68 14.82
C ILE A 5 -3.27 -6.16 13.38
N ALA A 6 -3.98 -5.39 12.56
CA ALA A 6 -4.22 -5.70 11.16
C ALA A 6 -3.79 -4.54 10.26
N ASP A 7 -3.10 -4.90 9.16
CA ASP A 7 -2.83 -4.03 8.01
C ASP A 7 -3.49 -4.65 6.77
N SER A 8 -4.54 -4.02 6.27
CA SER A 8 -5.37 -4.56 5.20
C SER A 8 -5.30 -3.72 3.93
N GLY A 9 -4.62 -4.28 2.93
CA GLY A 9 -4.72 -3.81 1.55
C GLY A 9 -5.90 -4.45 0.80
N SER A 10 -6.12 -4.04 -0.43
CA SER A 10 -7.19 -4.60 -1.28
C SER A 10 -7.04 -6.10 -1.59
N THR A 11 -5.84 -6.66 -1.48
CA THR A 11 -5.54 -8.05 -1.89
C THR A 11 -5.37 -8.97 -0.71
N LYS A 12 -4.73 -8.50 0.34
CA LYS A 12 -4.28 -9.28 1.48
C LYS A 12 -4.38 -8.45 2.75
N THR A 13 -4.73 -9.09 3.84
CA THR A 13 -4.64 -8.55 5.18
C THR A 13 -3.53 -9.28 5.92
N HIS A 14 -2.59 -8.54 6.47
CA HIS A 14 -1.58 -9.03 7.39
C HIS A 14 -2.08 -8.79 8.82
N TRP A 15 -1.99 -9.81 9.64
CA TRP A 15 -2.39 -9.78 11.05
C TRP A 15 -1.20 -10.14 11.91
N ALA A 16 -1.06 -9.45 13.03
CA ALA A 16 -0.09 -9.76 14.07
C ALA A 16 -0.82 -9.87 15.41
N LEU A 17 -0.74 -11.02 16.05
CA LEU A 17 -1.17 -11.22 17.42
C LEU A 17 0.06 -11.04 18.33
N VAL A 18 0.01 -10.06 19.21
CA VAL A 18 1.06 -9.75 20.17
C VAL A 18 0.62 -10.28 21.54
N GLY A 19 1.37 -11.25 22.06
CA GLY A 19 1.16 -11.83 23.40
C GLY A 19 1.56 -10.89 24.53
N GLU A 20 1.14 -11.21 25.75
CA GLU A 20 1.56 -10.46 26.98
C GLU A 20 3.07 -10.58 27.24
N ASP A 21 3.70 -11.63 26.76
CA ASP A 21 5.14 -11.87 26.78
C ASP A 21 5.93 -11.11 25.72
N GLY A 22 5.21 -10.44 24.78
CA GLY A 22 5.79 -9.74 23.65
C GLY A 22 6.08 -10.65 22.44
N GLU A 23 5.72 -11.92 22.48
CA GLU A 23 5.79 -12.78 21.29
C GLU A 23 4.79 -12.32 20.24
N VAL A 24 5.20 -12.40 18.97
CA VAL A 24 4.38 -11.96 17.83
C VAL A 24 4.13 -13.12 16.91
N GLU A 25 2.86 -13.49 16.79
CA GLU A 25 2.39 -14.48 15.81
C GLU A 25 1.76 -13.78 14.59
N ASN A 26 2.20 -14.15 13.39
CA ASN A 26 1.77 -13.52 12.15
C ASN A 26 0.82 -14.42 11.35
N PHE A 27 -0.27 -13.83 10.87
CA PHE A 27 -1.27 -14.47 10.04
C PHE A 27 -1.52 -13.69 8.75
N SER A 28 -2.21 -14.32 7.84
CA SER A 28 -2.58 -13.71 6.57
C SER A 28 -3.92 -14.19 6.10
N THR A 29 -4.77 -13.25 5.69
CA THR A 29 -6.06 -13.54 5.09
C THR A 29 -6.24 -12.79 3.76
N SER A 30 -7.36 -13.02 3.09
CA SER A 30 -7.78 -12.16 1.98
C SER A 30 -7.92 -10.72 2.44
N GLY A 31 -7.69 -9.77 1.53
CA GLY A 31 -7.83 -8.34 1.80
C GLY A 31 -9.28 -7.97 2.14
N ILE A 32 -9.44 -7.07 3.08
CA ILE A 32 -10.74 -6.56 3.53
C ILE A 32 -10.88 -5.11 3.03
N ASN A 33 -11.86 -4.88 2.16
CA ASN A 33 -12.25 -3.54 1.74
C ASN A 33 -13.77 -3.36 1.95
N PRO A 34 -14.20 -2.64 2.99
CA PRO A 34 -15.61 -2.55 3.37
C PRO A 34 -16.47 -1.77 2.37
N VAL A 35 -15.87 -1.05 1.41
CA VAL A 35 -16.62 -0.39 0.33
C VAL A 35 -17.34 -1.42 -0.53
N HIS A 36 -16.74 -2.59 -0.75
CA HIS A 36 -17.22 -3.63 -1.66
C HIS A 36 -17.68 -4.91 -0.97
N MET A 37 -17.59 -4.97 0.36
CA MET A 37 -17.89 -6.17 1.15
C MET A 37 -19.03 -5.92 2.13
N SER A 38 -19.82 -6.96 2.42
CA SER A 38 -20.79 -7.00 3.50
C SER A 38 -20.12 -7.28 4.86
N VAL A 39 -20.84 -7.08 5.95
CA VAL A 39 -20.38 -7.42 7.31
C VAL A 39 -20.13 -8.92 7.44
N GLU A 40 -20.98 -9.75 6.85
CA GLU A 40 -20.90 -11.22 6.88
C GLU A 40 -19.66 -11.74 6.15
N GLU A 41 -19.35 -11.15 4.98
CA GLU A 41 -18.12 -11.48 4.23
C GLU A 41 -16.85 -11.13 5.01
N ILE A 42 -16.84 -9.93 5.62
CA ILE A 42 -15.72 -9.50 6.47
C ILE A 42 -15.58 -10.43 7.67
N ARG A 43 -16.71 -10.74 8.34
CA ARG A 43 -16.75 -11.64 9.50
C ARG A 43 -16.22 -13.03 9.17
N ALA A 44 -16.59 -13.59 8.02
CA ALA A 44 -16.09 -14.89 7.57
C ALA A 44 -14.56 -14.89 7.40
N ILE A 45 -13.98 -13.79 6.90
CA ILE A 45 -12.53 -13.64 6.79
C ILE A 45 -11.88 -13.56 8.18
N VAL A 46 -12.44 -12.79 9.10
CA VAL A 46 -11.92 -12.65 10.47
C VAL A 46 -12.00 -13.99 11.20
N ALA A 47 -13.11 -14.70 11.08
CA ALA A 47 -13.31 -16.03 11.68
C ALA A 47 -12.28 -17.07 11.19
N SER A 48 -11.78 -16.93 9.94
CA SER A 48 -10.75 -17.82 9.38
C SER A 48 -9.38 -17.72 10.08
N LEU A 49 -9.15 -16.70 10.90
CA LEU A 49 -7.95 -16.61 11.75
C LEU A 49 -7.89 -17.74 12.79
N ASN A 50 -9.07 -18.28 13.17
CA ASN A 50 -9.20 -19.39 14.12
C ASN A 50 -8.43 -19.14 15.44
N LEU A 51 -8.42 -17.88 15.90
CA LEU A 51 -7.84 -17.51 17.19
C LEU A 51 -8.71 -18.11 18.30
N GLY A 52 -8.12 -18.88 19.21
CA GLY A 52 -8.84 -19.56 20.29
C GLY A 52 -9.65 -18.63 21.19
N ARG A 53 -10.55 -19.19 22.03
CA ARG A 53 -11.45 -18.41 22.90
C ARG A 53 -10.77 -17.57 23.98
N ASP A 54 -9.47 -17.78 24.24
CA ASP A 54 -8.67 -16.96 25.17
C ASP A 54 -8.37 -15.54 24.63
N SER A 55 -8.75 -15.28 23.37
CA SER A 55 -8.65 -13.94 22.73
C SER A 55 -9.75 -12.96 23.17
N ALA A 56 -10.65 -13.33 24.10
CA ALA A 56 -11.83 -12.55 24.49
C ALA A 56 -11.51 -11.19 25.14
N LYS A 57 -10.30 -10.99 25.71
CA LYS A 57 -9.86 -9.72 26.31
C LYS A 57 -8.58 -9.23 25.64
N MET A 58 -8.72 -8.69 24.44
CA MET A 58 -7.57 -8.11 23.72
C MET A 58 -7.94 -6.75 23.11
N GLY A 59 -6.94 -5.93 22.83
CA GLY A 59 -7.09 -4.79 21.93
C GLY A 59 -7.04 -5.25 20.48
N VAL A 60 -7.97 -4.77 19.65
CA VAL A 60 -7.96 -5.03 18.20
C VAL A 60 -7.78 -3.72 17.47
N SER A 61 -6.67 -3.55 16.75
CA SER A 61 -6.39 -2.38 15.92
C SER A 61 -6.38 -2.79 14.44
N PHE A 62 -7.38 -2.39 13.71
CA PHE A 62 -7.51 -2.67 12.28
C PHE A 62 -7.26 -1.40 11.46
N TYR A 63 -6.31 -1.47 10.53
CA TYR A 63 -6.03 -0.42 9.56
C TYR A 63 -6.26 -0.97 8.15
N GLY A 64 -7.14 -0.33 7.38
CA GLY A 64 -7.50 -0.90 6.07
C GLY A 64 -7.88 0.11 5.01
N ALA A 65 -7.61 -0.27 3.77
CA ALA A 65 -8.06 0.46 2.59
C ALA A 65 -9.60 0.53 2.58
N GLY A 66 -10.13 1.72 2.30
CA GLY A 66 -11.59 1.95 2.29
C GLY A 66 -12.23 2.07 3.69
N CYS A 67 -11.47 1.99 4.78
CA CYS A 67 -11.96 2.13 6.17
C CYS A 67 -12.18 3.59 6.60
N ALA A 68 -12.66 4.44 5.70
CA ALA A 68 -13.19 5.75 6.05
C ALA A 68 -14.68 5.65 6.42
N GLN A 69 -15.19 6.64 7.21
CA GLN A 69 -16.62 6.70 7.49
C GLN A 69 -17.44 6.86 6.20
N PRO A 70 -18.60 6.20 6.07
CA PRO A 70 -19.26 5.35 7.07
C PRO A 70 -18.82 3.87 7.04
N PHE A 71 -17.95 3.46 6.11
CA PHE A 71 -17.64 2.06 5.83
C PHE A 71 -16.85 1.35 6.95
N SER A 72 -16.09 2.10 7.75
CA SER A 72 -15.34 1.56 8.90
C SER A 72 -16.24 0.83 9.91
N LYS A 73 -17.52 1.23 10.03
CA LYS A 73 -18.51 0.58 10.92
C LYS A 73 -18.76 -0.89 10.56
N LYS A 74 -18.71 -1.26 9.28
CA LYS A 74 -18.87 -2.65 8.86
C LYS A 74 -17.74 -3.54 9.41
N VAL A 75 -16.50 -3.03 9.38
CA VAL A 75 -15.34 -3.74 9.92
C VAL A 75 -15.42 -3.84 11.43
N GLU A 76 -15.80 -2.75 12.09
CA GLU A 76 -15.99 -2.72 13.55
C GLU A 76 -17.05 -3.72 14.00
N GLU A 77 -18.20 -3.76 13.32
CA GLU A 77 -19.29 -4.72 13.58
C GLU A 77 -18.83 -6.17 13.38
N ALA A 78 -18.12 -6.45 12.29
CA ALA A 78 -17.61 -7.78 12.01
C ALA A 78 -16.58 -8.23 13.06
N LEU A 79 -15.66 -7.35 13.46
CA LEU A 79 -14.66 -7.64 14.50
C LEU A 79 -15.32 -7.86 15.87
N LYS A 80 -16.26 -7.01 16.27
CA LYS A 80 -17.02 -7.19 17.52
C LYS A 80 -17.88 -8.45 17.52
N GLY A 81 -18.33 -8.91 16.35
CA GLY A 81 -19.05 -10.16 16.21
C GLY A 81 -18.18 -11.39 16.48
N GLU A 82 -16.88 -11.34 16.19
CA GLU A 82 -15.93 -12.43 16.45
C GLU A 82 -15.22 -12.26 17.81
N PHE A 83 -15.00 -11.02 18.26
CA PHE A 83 -14.31 -10.67 19.51
C PHE A 83 -15.19 -9.75 20.36
N PRO A 84 -16.27 -10.26 20.96
CA PRO A 84 -17.30 -9.42 21.62
C PRO A 84 -16.79 -8.60 22.80
N ASP A 85 -15.74 -9.08 23.49
CA ASP A 85 -15.16 -8.43 24.68
C ASP A 85 -13.90 -7.62 24.33
N ALA A 86 -13.55 -7.50 23.04
CA ALA A 86 -12.36 -6.77 22.61
C ALA A 86 -12.62 -5.26 22.54
N ASP A 87 -11.58 -4.47 22.85
CA ASP A 87 -11.55 -3.05 22.51
C ASP A 87 -11.13 -2.89 21.03
N VAL A 88 -12.07 -2.50 20.18
CA VAL A 88 -11.90 -2.49 18.73
C VAL A 88 -11.70 -1.06 18.22
N PHE A 89 -10.56 -0.83 17.59
CA PHE A 89 -10.26 0.37 16.82
C PHE A 89 -10.18 0.05 15.33
N VAL A 90 -10.84 0.85 14.49
CA VAL A 90 -10.76 0.75 13.02
C VAL A 90 -10.35 2.08 12.42
N GLY A 91 -9.24 2.08 11.71
CA GLY A 91 -8.70 3.24 10.99
C GLY A 91 -8.43 2.97 9.51
N SER A 92 -8.15 4.02 8.75
CA SER A 92 -7.69 3.88 7.37
C SER A 92 -6.28 3.30 7.30
N ASP A 93 -5.94 2.65 6.18
CA ASP A 93 -4.57 2.22 5.85
C ASP A 93 -3.58 3.38 5.94
N MET A 94 -3.98 4.57 5.51
CA MET A 94 -3.16 5.78 5.58
C MET A 94 -2.84 6.19 7.02
N LEU A 95 -3.79 6.07 7.95
CA LEU A 95 -3.55 6.31 9.36
C LEU A 95 -2.63 5.25 9.96
N GLY A 96 -2.80 3.98 9.58
CA GLY A 96 -1.89 2.90 9.96
C GLY A 96 -0.47 3.15 9.49
N ALA A 97 -0.29 3.56 8.24
CA ALA A 97 1.01 3.93 7.70
C ALA A 97 1.65 5.12 8.46
N ALA A 98 0.87 6.17 8.74
CA ALA A 98 1.36 7.34 9.45
C ALA A 98 1.82 7.00 10.90
N ARG A 99 1.00 6.24 11.62
CA ARG A 99 1.35 5.75 12.98
C ARG A 99 2.59 4.88 12.94
N ALA A 100 2.66 3.91 12.02
CA ALA A 100 3.82 3.04 11.85
C ALA A 100 5.12 3.83 11.62
N LEU A 101 5.08 4.84 10.77
CA LEU A 101 6.26 5.62 10.39
C LEU A 101 6.72 6.59 11.49
N PHE A 102 5.79 7.24 12.16
CA PHE A 102 6.09 8.39 13.00
C PHE A 102 5.66 8.25 14.48
N GLY A 103 4.83 7.25 14.84
CA GLY A 103 4.31 7.12 16.19
C GLY A 103 3.55 8.39 16.60
N ASN A 104 4.03 9.07 17.65
CA ASN A 104 3.49 10.34 18.11
C ASN A 104 4.18 11.58 17.50
N GLY A 105 5.10 11.40 16.55
CA GLY A 105 5.77 12.48 15.82
C GLY A 105 5.00 12.90 14.60
N GLU A 106 5.24 14.13 14.12
CA GLU A 106 4.66 14.61 12.87
C GLU A 106 5.47 14.17 11.64
N GLY A 107 4.82 14.13 10.46
CA GLY A 107 5.48 13.79 9.21
C GLY A 107 4.54 13.68 8.02
N ILE A 108 5.10 13.49 6.84
CA ILE A 108 4.35 13.15 5.63
C ILE A 108 4.47 11.65 5.41
N ALA A 109 3.38 10.92 5.62
CA ALA A 109 3.32 9.49 5.35
C ALA A 109 2.87 9.23 3.91
N CYS A 110 3.53 8.27 3.25
CA CYS A 110 3.25 7.89 1.87
C CYS A 110 3.09 6.37 1.75
N ILE A 111 2.07 5.93 1.03
CA ILE A 111 1.87 4.54 0.63
C ILE A 111 2.17 4.43 -0.87
N LEU A 112 3.12 3.56 -1.25
CA LEU A 112 3.42 3.23 -2.65
C LEU A 112 3.36 1.71 -2.84
N GLY A 113 2.21 1.25 -3.30
CA GLY A 113 1.90 -0.15 -3.59
C GLY A 113 1.25 -0.30 -4.97
N THR A 114 0.20 -1.11 -5.09
CA THR A 114 -0.61 -1.20 -6.32
C THR A 114 -1.16 0.17 -6.71
N GLY A 115 -1.73 0.91 -5.76
CA GLY A 115 -2.05 2.34 -5.84
C GLY A 115 -1.07 3.16 -5.02
N SER A 116 -1.34 4.47 -4.88
CA SER A 116 -0.57 5.35 -4.00
C SER A 116 -1.49 6.25 -3.18
N ASN A 117 -0.98 6.72 -2.04
CA ASN A 117 -1.64 7.73 -1.23
C ASN A 117 -0.60 8.47 -0.38
N SER A 118 -0.96 9.62 0.18
CA SER A 118 -0.11 10.38 1.09
C SER A 118 -0.93 11.20 2.06
N CYS A 119 -0.38 11.51 3.23
CA CYS A 119 -1.01 12.44 4.17
C CYS A 119 0.02 13.25 4.95
N LEU A 120 -0.40 14.40 5.43
CA LEU A 120 0.26 15.13 6.50
C LEU A 120 -0.34 14.67 7.83
N TYR A 121 0.52 14.19 8.71
CA TYR A 121 0.18 13.64 10.03
C TYR A 121 0.80 14.51 11.12
N ASP A 122 0.06 14.83 12.17
CA ASP A 122 0.49 15.71 13.26
C ASP A 122 0.97 14.98 14.52
N GLY A 123 1.08 13.65 14.45
CA GLY A 123 1.39 12.78 15.59
C GLY A 123 0.16 12.15 16.26
N ARG A 124 -1.05 12.52 15.85
CA ARG A 124 -2.32 11.98 16.36
C ARG A 124 -3.30 11.63 15.26
N GLU A 125 -3.49 12.55 14.31
CA GLU A 125 -4.47 12.42 13.23
C GLU A 125 -3.92 12.91 11.90
N ILE A 126 -4.61 12.55 10.83
CA ILE A 126 -4.34 13.06 9.48
C ILE A 126 -4.96 14.45 9.38
N VAL A 127 -4.11 15.48 9.27
CA VAL A 127 -4.54 16.87 9.16
C VAL A 127 -4.71 17.35 7.72
N ASN A 128 -4.10 16.64 6.76
CA ASN A 128 -4.29 16.92 5.34
C ASN A 128 -4.01 15.66 4.51
N ASN A 129 -4.75 15.48 3.41
CA ASN A 129 -4.58 14.39 2.47
C ASN A 129 -4.71 14.91 1.03
N ILE A 130 -3.69 14.72 0.22
CA ILE A 130 -3.76 14.98 -1.21
C ILE A 130 -4.47 13.79 -1.86
N PRO A 131 -5.62 13.99 -2.53
CA PRO A 131 -6.42 12.90 -3.08
C PRO A 131 -5.64 12.01 -4.05
N PRO A 132 -5.62 10.69 -3.90
CA PRO A 132 -4.89 9.78 -4.78
C PRO A 132 -5.53 9.65 -6.16
N LEU A 133 -6.85 9.77 -6.28
CA LEU A 133 -7.70 9.76 -7.48
C LEU A 133 -7.71 8.44 -8.27
N GLY A 134 -7.02 7.38 -7.81
CA GLY A 134 -6.93 6.09 -8.48
C GLY A 134 -6.02 6.10 -9.73
N TYR A 135 -5.74 4.91 -10.26
CA TYR A 135 -4.70 4.70 -11.29
C TYR A 135 -4.99 5.33 -12.67
N ILE A 136 -6.23 5.75 -12.91
CA ILE A 136 -6.62 6.42 -14.17
C ILE A 136 -6.31 7.92 -14.10
N LEU A 137 -6.69 8.58 -13.00
CA LEU A 137 -6.62 10.03 -12.84
C LEU A 137 -5.46 10.50 -11.96
N GLY A 138 -4.84 9.59 -11.21
CA GLY A 138 -3.79 9.90 -10.25
C GLY A 138 -2.91 8.69 -9.99
N ASP A 139 -2.74 8.33 -8.70
CA ASP A 139 -1.88 7.26 -8.18
C ASP A 139 -0.42 7.36 -8.68
N ASP A 140 0.09 8.56 -8.95
CA ASP A 140 1.50 8.74 -9.28
C ASP A 140 2.38 8.00 -8.25
N GLY A 141 3.50 7.44 -8.68
CA GLY A 141 4.39 6.67 -7.81
C GLY A 141 3.98 5.22 -7.57
N SER A 142 2.74 4.83 -7.94
CA SER A 142 2.24 3.48 -7.76
C SER A 142 2.76 2.49 -8.80
N GLY A 143 2.60 1.19 -8.49
CA GLY A 143 2.87 0.12 -9.44
C GLY A 143 1.93 0.14 -10.64
N ALA A 144 0.68 0.54 -10.46
CA ALA A 144 -0.28 0.61 -11.57
C ALA A 144 0.09 1.72 -12.57
N VAL A 145 0.51 2.88 -12.10
CA VAL A 145 0.99 3.96 -12.97
C VAL A 145 2.31 3.57 -13.64
N LEU A 146 3.24 2.95 -12.90
CA LEU A 146 4.47 2.42 -13.49
C LEU A 146 4.18 1.43 -14.62
N GLY A 147 3.23 0.50 -14.41
CA GLY A 147 2.81 -0.46 -15.44
C GLY A 147 2.17 0.21 -16.65
N ARG A 148 1.37 1.23 -16.45
CA ARG A 148 0.81 2.04 -17.55
C ARG A 148 1.92 2.71 -18.36
N MET A 149 2.91 3.31 -17.69
CA MET A 149 4.08 3.91 -18.35
C MET A 149 4.90 2.87 -19.11
N PHE A 150 5.11 1.70 -18.49
CA PHE A 150 5.82 0.59 -19.12
C PHE A 150 5.15 0.11 -20.41
N PHE A 151 3.83 -0.17 -20.39
CA PHE A 151 3.12 -0.62 -21.59
C PHE A 151 3.08 0.47 -22.68
N ASN A 152 2.96 1.73 -22.28
CA ASN A 152 3.05 2.84 -23.24
C ASN A 152 4.42 2.85 -23.94
N ALA A 153 5.50 2.83 -23.16
CA ALA A 153 6.87 2.84 -23.69
C ALA A 153 7.15 1.59 -24.54
N LYS A 154 6.68 0.41 -24.09
CA LYS A 154 6.86 -0.87 -24.79
C LYS A 154 6.19 -0.85 -26.17
N PHE A 155 4.90 -0.54 -26.25
CA PHE A 155 4.16 -0.63 -27.49
C PHE A 155 4.41 0.53 -28.47
N LYS A 156 4.94 1.66 -27.97
CA LYS A 156 5.37 2.78 -28.82
C LYS A 156 6.86 2.73 -29.22
N GLY A 157 7.57 1.67 -28.82
CA GLY A 157 8.95 1.46 -29.26
C GLY A 157 10.01 2.28 -28.52
N PHE A 158 9.69 2.82 -27.33
CA PHE A 158 10.65 3.57 -26.50
C PHE A 158 11.57 2.68 -25.67
N LEU A 159 11.29 1.37 -25.60
CA LEU A 159 12.18 0.39 -24.93
C LEU A 159 12.99 -0.39 -25.96
N PRO A 160 14.21 -0.87 -25.61
CA PRO A 160 15.00 -1.75 -26.44
C PRO A 160 14.21 -2.99 -26.90
N GLU A 161 14.42 -3.45 -28.14
CA GLU A 161 13.67 -4.54 -28.74
C GLU A 161 13.68 -5.80 -27.90
N GLY A 162 14.85 -6.22 -27.40
CA GLY A 162 14.98 -7.39 -26.54
C GLY A 162 14.13 -7.32 -25.27
N ILE A 163 13.97 -6.14 -24.66
CA ILE A 163 13.12 -5.92 -23.48
C ILE A 163 11.63 -5.99 -23.87
N ARG A 164 11.28 -5.42 -25.03
CA ARG A 164 9.89 -5.45 -25.50
C ARG A 164 9.39 -6.88 -25.76
N GLU A 165 10.27 -7.72 -26.32
CA GLU A 165 9.97 -9.12 -26.59
C GLU A 165 10.01 -9.98 -25.33
N ALA A 166 11.02 -9.77 -24.45
CA ALA A 166 11.22 -10.55 -23.23
C ALA A 166 9.97 -10.54 -22.35
N TYR A 167 9.34 -9.38 -22.11
CA TYR A 167 8.16 -9.30 -21.26
C TYR A 167 7.00 -10.16 -21.77
N LEU A 168 6.65 -10.05 -23.07
CA LEU A 168 5.54 -10.82 -23.63
C LEU A 168 5.82 -12.32 -23.62
N LYS A 169 7.06 -12.71 -23.84
CA LYS A 169 7.48 -14.11 -23.81
C LYS A 169 7.46 -14.69 -22.38
N GLU A 170 7.98 -13.95 -21.39
CA GLU A 170 7.98 -14.38 -19.98
C GLU A 170 6.57 -14.53 -19.44
N GLU A 171 5.70 -13.56 -19.70
CA GLU A 171 4.32 -13.53 -19.21
C GLU A 171 3.34 -14.33 -20.11
N GLN A 172 3.82 -14.89 -21.21
CA GLN A 172 3.01 -15.63 -22.19
C GLN A 172 1.78 -14.82 -22.68
N LEU A 173 1.97 -13.53 -22.94
CA LEU A 173 0.94 -12.60 -23.34
C LEU A 173 1.14 -12.11 -24.75
N THR A 174 0.04 -11.83 -25.45
CA THR A 174 0.01 -11.04 -26.69
C THR A 174 -0.34 -9.57 -26.39
N HIS A 175 -0.19 -8.70 -27.38
CA HIS A 175 -0.71 -7.33 -27.30
C HIS A 175 -2.22 -7.31 -27.02
N ALA A 176 -2.98 -8.18 -27.67
CA ALA A 176 -4.43 -8.27 -27.48
C ALA A 176 -4.80 -8.66 -26.04
N ASP A 177 -4.04 -9.58 -25.40
CA ASP A 177 -4.28 -9.98 -24.03
C ASP A 177 -4.03 -8.82 -23.06
N VAL A 178 -3.00 -7.99 -23.31
CA VAL A 178 -2.75 -6.79 -22.49
C VAL A 178 -3.93 -5.82 -22.59
N ILE A 179 -4.42 -5.55 -23.80
CA ILE A 179 -5.58 -4.67 -24.00
C ILE A 179 -6.83 -5.24 -23.32
N ASP A 180 -7.07 -6.54 -23.46
CA ASP A 180 -8.21 -7.20 -22.81
C ASP A 180 -8.13 -7.06 -21.28
N ARG A 181 -6.98 -7.37 -20.67
CA ARG A 181 -6.76 -7.27 -19.21
C ARG A 181 -6.91 -5.85 -18.67
N VAL A 182 -6.52 -4.84 -19.44
CA VAL A 182 -6.59 -3.44 -19.01
C VAL A 182 -8.00 -2.87 -19.16
N TYR A 183 -8.73 -3.22 -20.24
CA TYR A 183 -9.97 -2.53 -20.58
C TYR A 183 -11.24 -3.35 -20.35
N ARG A 184 -11.15 -4.68 -20.23
CA ARG A 184 -12.31 -5.56 -20.13
C ARG A 184 -12.32 -6.47 -18.90
N GLN A 185 -11.16 -6.73 -18.31
CA GLN A 185 -11.05 -7.60 -17.14
C GLN A 185 -11.12 -6.79 -15.83
N PRO A 186 -11.60 -7.40 -14.74
CA PRO A 186 -11.54 -6.78 -13.42
C PRO A 186 -10.09 -6.64 -12.94
N GLN A 187 -9.85 -5.73 -12.01
CA GLN A 187 -8.56 -5.53 -11.35
C GLN A 187 -7.41 -5.13 -12.30
N ALA A 188 -7.69 -4.33 -13.32
CA ALA A 188 -6.69 -3.81 -14.25
C ALA A 188 -5.50 -3.13 -13.56
N ASN A 189 -5.75 -2.43 -12.43
CA ASN A 189 -4.70 -1.83 -11.61
C ASN A 189 -3.70 -2.86 -11.05
N ARG A 190 -4.16 -4.03 -10.63
CA ARG A 190 -3.28 -5.11 -10.16
C ARG A 190 -2.46 -5.71 -11.30
N PHE A 191 -3.08 -5.92 -12.45
CA PHE A 191 -2.38 -6.38 -13.64
C PHE A 191 -1.29 -5.38 -14.07
N LEU A 192 -1.61 -4.08 -14.09
CA LEU A 192 -0.62 -3.05 -14.38
C LEU A 192 0.52 -3.08 -13.34
N ALA A 193 0.20 -3.14 -12.05
CA ALA A 193 1.20 -3.16 -10.99
C ALA A 193 2.10 -4.39 -11.02
N SER A 194 1.63 -5.54 -11.51
CA SER A 194 2.45 -6.77 -11.59
C SER A 194 3.66 -6.62 -12.53
N THR A 195 3.63 -5.69 -13.48
CA THR A 195 4.78 -5.40 -14.36
C THR A 195 6.02 -4.96 -13.57
N SER A 196 5.83 -4.45 -12.35
CA SER A 196 6.94 -4.03 -11.49
C SER A 196 7.92 -5.17 -11.19
N HIS A 197 7.47 -6.42 -11.15
CA HIS A 197 8.34 -7.58 -10.98
C HIS A 197 9.31 -7.76 -12.16
N PHE A 198 8.83 -7.57 -13.38
CA PHE A 198 9.69 -7.61 -14.56
C PHE A 198 10.65 -6.42 -14.58
N ILE A 199 10.15 -5.20 -14.35
CA ILE A 199 10.95 -3.98 -14.35
C ILE A 199 12.07 -4.07 -13.33
N SER A 200 11.80 -4.56 -12.11
CA SER A 200 12.80 -4.68 -11.03
C SER A 200 13.95 -5.61 -11.37
N ARG A 201 13.70 -6.67 -12.15
CA ARG A 201 14.76 -7.59 -12.61
C ARG A 201 15.63 -7.01 -13.74
N HIS A 202 15.18 -5.93 -14.39
CA HIS A 202 15.81 -5.35 -15.57
C HIS A 202 16.22 -3.88 -15.38
N LEU A 203 16.48 -3.46 -14.14
CA LEU A 203 16.89 -2.07 -13.81
C LEU A 203 18.27 -1.66 -14.36
N ASN A 204 19.04 -2.63 -14.87
CA ASN A 204 20.26 -2.36 -15.63
C ASN A 204 19.98 -1.76 -17.02
N VAL A 205 18.72 -1.77 -17.48
CA VAL A 205 18.26 -1.13 -18.72
C VAL A 205 17.89 0.34 -18.39
N PRO A 206 18.65 1.33 -18.94
CA PRO A 206 18.47 2.74 -18.57
C PRO A 206 17.06 3.26 -18.77
N GLU A 207 16.37 2.83 -19.82
CA GLU A 207 15.02 3.26 -20.15
C GLU A 207 13.99 2.76 -19.09
N LEU A 208 14.16 1.55 -18.56
CA LEU A 208 13.32 1.03 -17.49
C LEU A 208 13.56 1.76 -16.17
N ARG A 209 14.82 2.04 -15.86
CA ARG A 209 15.19 2.84 -14.69
C ARG A 209 14.57 4.24 -14.78
N ALA A 210 14.67 4.88 -15.95
CA ALA A 210 14.10 6.21 -16.18
C ALA A 210 12.57 6.25 -15.96
N LEU A 211 11.83 5.19 -16.33
CA LEU A 211 10.39 5.09 -16.05
C LEU A 211 10.11 5.10 -14.54
N VAL A 212 10.92 4.38 -13.74
CA VAL A 212 10.76 4.36 -12.27
C VAL A 212 11.07 5.73 -11.69
N GLU A 213 12.15 6.37 -12.14
CA GLU A 213 12.53 7.72 -11.70
C GLU A 213 11.45 8.75 -12.03
N GLU A 214 10.90 8.71 -13.24
CA GLU A 214 9.82 9.61 -13.66
C GLU A 214 8.54 9.41 -12.85
N ASN A 215 8.16 8.15 -12.58
CA ASN A 215 7.02 7.81 -11.75
C ASN A 215 7.16 8.38 -10.33
N PHE A 216 8.31 8.23 -9.69
CA PHE A 216 8.56 8.80 -8.37
C PHE A 216 8.66 10.33 -8.40
N ARG A 217 9.28 10.91 -9.42
CA ARG A 217 9.34 12.37 -9.60
C ARG A 217 7.93 12.95 -9.68
N GLY A 218 7.03 12.28 -10.44
CA GLY A 218 5.61 12.63 -10.52
C GLY A 218 4.94 12.64 -9.15
N PHE A 219 5.14 11.60 -8.35
CA PHE A 219 4.58 11.50 -7.00
C PHE A 219 5.08 12.59 -6.07
N LEU A 220 6.39 12.80 -6.01
CA LEU A 220 6.97 13.80 -5.11
C LEU A 220 6.48 15.22 -5.46
N LEU A 221 6.40 15.55 -6.73
CA LEU A 221 5.95 16.86 -7.20
C LEU A 221 4.46 17.11 -6.95
N ARG A 222 3.61 16.10 -7.21
CA ARG A 222 2.15 16.24 -7.18
C ARG A 222 1.53 15.95 -5.83
N ASN A 223 2.23 15.20 -4.97
CA ASN A 223 1.74 14.84 -3.64
C ASN A 223 2.63 15.44 -2.53
N VAL A 224 3.86 14.97 -2.35
CA VAL A 224 4.69 15.33 -1.19
C VAL A 224 4.94 16.82 -1.10
N LEU A 225 5.37 17.45 -2.19
CA LEU A 225 5.69 18.89 -2.20
C LEU A 225 4.46 19.79 -2.08
N ARG A 226 3.27 19.25 -2.33
CA ARG A 226 2.01 20.03 -2.23
C ARG A 226 1.57 20.30 -0.80
N TYR A 227 2.10 19.54 0.19
CA TYR A 227 1.86 19.85 1.61
C TYR A 227 2.54 21.15 2.07
N GLY A 228 3.55 21.64 1.33
CA GLY A 228 4.27 22.87 1.69
C GLY A 228 5.15 22.75 2.94
N ARG A 229 5.30 21.52 3.50
CA ARG A 229 6.05 21.23 4.73
C ARG A 229 7.38 20.56 4.37
N ARG A 230 8.43 21.35 4.34
CA ARG A 230 9.83 20.88 4.13
C ARG A 230 10.59 20.66 5.43
N ASP A 231 10.00 21.04 6.52
CA ASP A 231 10.51 20.98 7.88
C ASP A 231 10.20 19.63 8.56
N VAL A 232 9.26 18.86 8.03
CA VAL A 232 8.90 17.55 8.58
C VAL A 232 9.51 16.40 7.76
N PRO A 233 9.79 15.25 8.42
CA PRO A 233 10.29 14.06 7.72
C PRO A 233 9.21 13.45 6.81
N VAL A 234 9.67 12.75 5.76
CA VAL A 234 8.81 11.98 4.86
C VAL A 234 9.10 10.50 5.06
N GLY A 235 8.07 9.68 5.19
CA GLY A 235 8.20 8.23 5.32
C GLY A 235 7.37 7.49 4.28
N PHE A 236 7.84 6.33 3.87
CA PHE A 236 7.20 5.51 2.84
C PHE A 236 6.92 4.10 3.34
N VAL A 237 5.74 3.59 3.01
CA VAL A 237 5.38 2.18 3.15
C VAL A 237 4.93 1.62 1.80
N GLY A 238 5.10 0.32 1.60
CA GLY A 238 4.59 -0.41 0.46
C GLY A 238 5.65 -1.04 -0.43
N SER A 239 5.23 -2.04 -1.21
CA SER A 239 6.13 -2.87 -2.00
C SER A 239 6.89 -2.09 -3.07
N ILE A 240 6.26 -1.09 -3.70
CA ILE A 240 6.92 -0.27 -4.74
C ILE A 240 7.99 0.63 -4.12
N ALA A 241 7.69 1.30 -3.01
CA ALA A 241 8.68 2.08 -2.29
C ALA A 241 9.88 1.22 -1.86
N TRP A 242 9.61 0.02 -1.33
CA TRP A 242 10.64 -0.89 -0.84
C TRP A 242 11.53 -1.47 -1.93
N VAL A 243 10.93 -1.98 -3.01
CA VAL A 243 11.66 -2.60 -4.13
C VAL A 243 12.57 -1.60 -4.84
N TYR A 244 12.11 -0.37 -4.99
CA TYR A 244 12.83 0.68 -5.70
C TYR A 244 13.41 1.77 -4.78
N ARG A 245 13.67 1.44 -3.50
CA ARG A 245 14.07 2.43 -2.48
C ARG A 245 15.29 3.26 -2.87
N ASP A 246 16.31 2.63 -3.48
CA ASP A 246 17.54 3.32 -3.88
C ASP A 246 17.25 4.39 -4.96
N ILE A 247 16.30 4.11 -5.86
CA ILE A 247 15.85 5.06 -6.88
C ILE A 247 14.98 6.15 -6.24
N LEU A 248 14.08 5.77 -5.33
CA LEU A 248 13.23 6.71 -4.61
C LEU A 248 14.07 7.71 -3.80
N GLU A 249 15.07 7.24 -3.06
CA GLU A 249 16.00 8.09 -2.31
C GLU A 249 16.80 9.01 -3.23
N SER A 250 17.28 8.51 -4.36
CA SER A 250 17.98 9.31 -5.36
C SER A 250 17.11 10.44 -5.90
N VAL A 251 15.87 10.13 -6.30
CA VAL A 251 14.92 11.14 -6.81
C VAL A 251 14.50 12.12 -5.72
N ALA A 252 14.31 11.67 -4.48
CA ALA A 252 13.94 12.54 -3.36
C ALA A 252 15.06 13.54 -3.05
N SER A 253 16.33 13.15 -3.22
CA SER A 253 17.48 14.04 -3.02
C SER A 253 17.50 15.21 -3.99
N GLU A 254 17.00 15.03 -5.23
CA GLU A 254 16.88 16.13 -6.22
C GLU A 254 15.99 17.27 -5.69
N PHE A 255 14.99 16.91 -4.87
CA PHE A 255 14.04 17.85 -4.27
C PHE A 255 14.40 18.27 -2.84
N LYS A 256 15.54 17.80 -2.30
CA LYS A 256 15.97 18.02 -0.91
C LYS A 256 14.91 17.54 0.11
N ILE A 257 14.25 16.41 -0.18
CA ILE A 257 13.29 15.76 0.70
C ILE A 257 14.06 14.87 1.66
N ASN A 258 13.80 15.04 2.98
CA ASN A 258 14.36 14.19 4.03
C ASN A 258 13.50 12.94 4.20
N ILE A 259 13.95 11.80 3.67
CA ILE A 259 13.30 10.49 3.90
C ILE A 259 13.77 9.94 5.24
N ALA A 260 12.85 9.81 6.19
CA ALA A 260 13.13 9.24 7.50
C ALA A 260 13.16 7.71 7.48
N LYS A 261 12.25 7.09 6.70
CA LYS A 261 12.10 5.63 6.70
C LYS A 261 11.39 5.15 5.44
N ILE A 262 11.81 3.99 4.93
CA ILE A 262 11.12 3.23 3.90
C ILE A 262 10.93 1.80 4.41
N VAL A 263 9.70 1.30 4.44
CA VAL A 263 9.38 -0.07 4.89
C VAL A 263 8.44 -0.77 3.92
N GLN A 264 8.53 -2.08 3.86
CA GLN A 264 7.69 -2.87 2.96
C GLN A 264 6.25 -2.97 3.45
N SER A 265 6.06 -3.17 4.76
CA SER A 265 4.75 -3.28 5.40
C SER A 265 4.74 -2.49 6.70
N PRO A 266 3.66 -1.78 7.04
CA PRO A 266 3.56 -1.02 8.27
C PRO A 266 3.43 -1.91 9.51
N ILE A 267 2.99 -3.16 9.38
CA ILE A 267 2.67 -4.03 10.52
C ILE A 267 3.87 -4.29 11.42
N GLU A 268 5.09 -4.42 10.86
CA GLU A 268 6.33 -4.63 11.62
C GLU A 268 6.68 -3.47 12.57
N LEU A 269 6.16 -2.29 12.29
CA LEU A 269 6.35 -1.10 13.11
C LEU A 269 5.17 -0.88 14.06
N LEU A 270 3.95 -1.21 13.63
CA LEU A 270 2.74 -1.10 14.44
C LEU A 270 2.79 -2.01 15.67
N VAL A 271 3.37 -3.20 15.56
CA VAL A 271 3.54 -4.15 16.69
C VAL A 271 4.51 -3.67 17.76
N LYS A 272 5.28 -2.60 17.49
CA LYS A 272 6.26 -2.05 18.43
C LYS A 272 5.76 -0.80 19.16
N GLN A 273 4.53 -0.39 18.89
CA GLN A 273 3.86 0.77 19.51
C GLN A 273 2.92 0.33 20.61
#